data_3e75622cfdf3a979b39e19ff41b64293
#
_entry.id   3e75622cfdf3a979b39e19ff41b64293
#
_cell.length_a   1.000
_cell.length_b   1.000
_cell.length_c   1.000
_cell.angle_alpha   90.00
_cell.angle_beta   90.00
_cell.angle_gamma   90.00
#
_symmetry.space_group_name_H-M   'P 1'
#
loop_
_entity.id
_entity.type
_entity.pdbx_description
1 polymer ?
#
loop_
_entity_poly.entity_id
_entity_poly.type
_entity_poly.pdbx_seq_one_letter_code
_entity_poly.pdbx_strand_id
1 'polypeptide(L)'
;MLDKKQEVIEYAKKLNTENLSPLRSGNISIRGVNEEIDGFFITPSGVKYDDLTADSIVFLELNENNNIKKISDKVINPSSEWRFHQDIYIKKRDAHAIVHAHSANAAAVSAHGRNIPAFHYMVALAGGNNIKCAEYATFGTKELSQNIIKALDRRKACLMSNHGQVAFGKSLSEAFELAEEIENICHQYINTIKLGNPKILSDEEMKKILDKTKDYKKN
;
A
#
# COMPACT_ATOMS: atom_id res chain seq x y z
N MET A 1 -0.94 15.99 -15.93
CA MET A 1 -1.44 14.63 -16.32
C MET A 1 -0.31 13.71 -16.75
N LEU A 2 0.49 14.07 -17.76
CA LEU A 2 1.63 13.27 -18.20
C LEU A 2 2.63 13.01 -17.06
N ASP A 3 2.93 14.02 -16.23
CA ASP A 3 3.81 13.90 -15.07
C ASP A 3 3.37 12.82 -14.07
N LYS A 4 2.06 12.74 -13.74
CA LYS A 4 1.55 11.70 -12.82
C LYS A 4 1.64 10.29 -13.39
N LYS A 5 1.40 10.12 -14.69
CA LYS A 5 1.58 8.83 -15.35
C LYS A 5 3.06 8.40 -15.35
N GLN A 6 3.95 9.36 -15.60
CA GLN A 6 5.39 9.10 -15.56
C GLN A 6 5.86 8.75 -14.15
N GLU A 7 5.36 9.43 -13.13
CA GLU A 7 5.63 9.14 -11.73
C GLU A 7 5.16 7.70 -11.35
N VAL A 8 3.95 7.28 -11.76
CA VAL A 8 3.48 5.90 -11.57
C VAL A 8 4.41 4.89 -12.21
N ILE A 9 4.90 5.15 -13.45
CA ILE A 9 5.83 4.26 -14.16
C ILE A 9 7.16 4.16 -13.41
N GLU A 10 7.70 5.29 -12.96
CA GLU A 10 8.97 5.32 -12.22
C GLU A 10 8.89 4.47 -10.96
N TYR A 11 7.87 4.68 -10.13
CA TYR A 11 7.69 3.94 -8.89
C TYR A 11 7.29 2.46 -9.12
N ALA A 12 6.58 2.15 -10.21
CA ALA A 12 6.33 0.77 -10.59
C ALA A 12 7.63 0.01 -10.92
N LYS A 13 8.57 0.64 -11.63
CA LYS A 13 9.90 0.07 -11.87
C LYS A 13 10.70 -0.10 -10.58
N LYS A 14 10.60 0.85 -9.64
CA LYS A 14 11.22 0.75 -8.31
C LYS A 14 10.73 -0.47 -7.52
N LEU A 15 9.49 -0.95 -7.70
CA LEU A 15 9.04 -2.19 -7.07
C LEU A 15 9.96 -3.38 -7.38
N ASN A 16 10.51 -3.45 -8.59
CA ASN A 16 11.48 -4.49 -8.97
C ASN A 16 12.89 -4.18 -8.46
N THR A 17 13.40 -2.95 -8.68
CA THR A 17 14.79 -2.59 -8.36
C THR A 17 15.06 -2.60 -6.87
N GLU A 18 14.07 -2.24 -6.05
CA GLU A 18 14.14 -2.28 -4.57
C GLU A 18 13.64 -3.60 -3.97
N ASN A 19 13.38 -4.62 -4.81
CA ASN A 19 12.94 -5.95 -4.39
C ASN A 19 11.64 -5.98 -3.57
N LEU A 20 10.76 -5.00 -3.77
CA LEU A 20 9.45 -4.97 -3.10
C LEU A 20 8.41 -5.85 -3.79
N SER A 21 8.53 -6.09 -5.09
CA SER A 21 7.65 -7.02 -5.82
C SER A 21 8.40 -7.66 -6.98
N PRO A 22 8.38 -8.99 -7.08
CA PRO A 22 8.96 -9.67 -8.23
C PRO A 22 8.07 -9.49 -9.47
N LEU A 23 8.70 -9.32 -10.61
CA LEU A 23 8.04 -9.26 -11.93
C LEU A 23 7.02 -8.11 -12.03
N ARG A 24 5.73 -8.38 -11.82
CA ARG A 24 4.58 -7.47 -11.99
C ARG A 24 3.46 -7.73 -10.97
N SER A 25 3.82 -8.29 -9.81
CA SER A 25 2.83 -8.74 -8.82
C SER A 25 2.26 -7.62 -7.96
N GLY A 26 2.99 -6.52 -7.79
CA GLY A 26 2.49 -5.33 -7.09
C GLY A 26 1.75 -4.37 -8.02
N ASN A 27 1.24 -3.29 -7.45
CA ASN A 27 0.62 -2.21 -8.21
C ASN A 27 0.73 -0.88 -7.49
N ILE A 28 0.71 0.19 -8.27
CA ILE A 28 0.91 1.57 -7.81
C ILE A 28 -0.20 2.44 -8.36
N SER A 29 -0.68 3.36 -7.54
CA SER A 29 -1.61 4.39 -7.99
C SER A 29 -1.32 5.75 -7.37
N ILE A 30 -1.74 6.81 -8.05
CA ILE A 30 -1.70 8.19 -7.59
C ILE A 30 -3.03 8.90 -7.88
N ARG A 31 -3.57 9.60 -6.87
CA ARG A 31 -4.77 10.41 -7.04
C ARG A 31 -4.52 11.58 -7.98
N GLY A 32 -5.50 11.90 -8.82
CA GLY A 32 -5.40 13.00 -9.76
C GLY A 32 -6.71 13.32 -10.45
N VAL A 33 -6.67 14.36 -11.28
CA VAL A 33 -7.79 14.80 -12.09
C VAL A 33 -7.46 14.55 -13.56
N ASN A 34 -8.41 14.03 -14.31
CA ASN A 34 -8.37 13.88 -15.75
C ASN A 34 -9.64 14.51 -16.36
N GLU A 35 -9.49 15.50 -17.27
CA GLU A 35 -10.63 16.18 -17.90
C GLU A 35 -11.69 16.65 -16.87
N GLU A 36 -11.25 17.30 -15.78
CA GLU A 36 -12.07 17.79 -14.66
C GLU A 36 -12.70 16.69 -13.78
N ILE A 37 -12.43 15.41 -14.05
CA ILE A 37 -12.95 14.28 -13.29
C ILE A 37 -11.94 13.88 -12.21
N ASP A 38 -12.36 13.85 -10.94
CA ASP A 38 -11.54 13.35 -9.83
C ASP A 38 -11.40 11.82 -9.92
N GLY A 39 -10.18 11.34 -9.74
CA GLY A 39 -9.89 9.93 -9.91
C GLY A 39 -8.48 9.55 -9.50
N PHE A 40 -7.97 8.47 -10.05
CA PHE A 40 -6.60 8.02 -9.83
C PHE A 40 -6.03 7.32 -11.05
N PHE A 41 -4.74 7.50 -11.24
CA PHE A 41 -3.94 6.77 -12.23
C PHE A 41 -3.39 5.51 -11.57
N ILE A 42 -3.51 4.36 -12.24
CA ILE A 42 -3.08 3.06 -11.72
C ILE A 42 -2.33 2.25 -12.79
N THR A 43 -1.36 1.44 -12.36
CA THR A 43 -0.69 0.47 -13.22
C THR A 43 -1.68 -0.50 -13.86
N PRO A 44 -1.45 -0.91 -15.11
CA PRO A 44 -2.30 -1.87 -15.80
C PRO A 44 -2.11 -3.30 -15.28
N SER A 45 -3.07 -4.16 -15.55
CA SER A 45 -2.96 -5.60 -15.31
C SER A 45 -2.06 -6.27 -16.34
N GLY A 46 -1.15 -7.12 -15.85
CA GLY A 46 -0.40 -8.07 -16.69
C GLY A 46 0.74 -7.49 -17.52
N VAL A 47 1.02 -6.19 -17.46
CA VAL A 47 2.13 -5.54 -18.17
C VAL A 47 3.38 -5.55 -17.28
N LYS A 48 4.55 -5.90 -17.84
CA LYS A 48 5.83 -5.78 -17.11
C LYS A 48 6.14 -4.31 -16.87
N TYR A 49 6.75 -4.01 -15.73
CA TYR A 49 7.04 -2.61 -15.37
C TYR A 49 8.01 -1.93 -16.34
N ASP A 50 8.95 -2.67 -16.94
CA ASP A 50 9.87 -2.12 -17.94
C ASP A 50 9.17 -1.77 -19.26
N ASP A 51 8.06 -2.43 -19.58
CA ASP A 51 7.26 -2.21 -20.80
C ASP A 51 6.18 -1.13 -20.60
N LEU A 52 6.07 -0.51 -19.41
CA LEU A 52 5.10 0.53 -19.14
C LEU A 52 5.38 1.79 -19.95
N THR A 53 4.31 2.34 -20.53
CA THR A 53 4.29 3.64 -21.20
C THR A 53 3.20 4.51 -20.58
N ALA A 54 3.24 5.82 -20.78
CA ALA A 54 2.19 6.72 -20.30
C ALA A 54 0.80 6.34 -20.81
N ASP A 55 0.73 5.72 -22.00
CA ASP A 55 -0.51 5.24 -22.59
C ASP A 55 -1.04 3.97 -21.93
N SER A 56 -0.18 3.20 -21.28
CA SER A 56 -0.59 1.98 -20.55
C SER A 56 -1.15 2.27 -19.17
N ILE A 57 -0.88 3.44 -18.59
CA ILE A 57 -1.41 3.83 -17.28
C ILE A 57 -2.88 4.18 -17.39
N VAL A 58 -3.70 3.48 -16.60
CA VAL A 58 -5.17 3.58 -16.65
C VAL A 58 -5.66 4.63 -15.67
N PHE A 59 -6.59 5.50 -16.11
CA PHE A 59 -7.29 6.41 -15.21
C PHE A 59 -8.66 5.83 -14.84
N LEU A 60 -8.98 5.85 -13.56
CA LEU A 60 -10.27 5.44 -13.02
C LEU A 60 -10.92 6.61 -12.26
N GLU A 61 -12.19 6.90 -12.58
CA GLU A 61 -13.00 7.86 -11.83
C GLU A 61 -13.25 7.36 -10.40
N LEU A 62 -13.10 8.23 -9.41
CA LEU A 62 -13.52 7.95 -8.04
C LEU A 62 -15.05 8.04 -7.96
N ASN A 63 -15.69 6.91 -7.70
CA ASN A 63 -17.13 6.87 -7.47
C ASN A 63 -17.47 5.91 -6.32
N GLU A 64 -18.44 6.30 -5.50
CA GLU A 64 -18.87 5.53 -4.33
C GLU A 64 -19.65 4.26 -4.69
N ASN A 65 -20.12 4.15 -5.93
CA ASN A 65 -20.94 3.02 -6.39
C ASN A 65 -20.13 1.78 -6.75
N ASN A 66 -18.81 1.83 -6.59
CA ASN A 66 -17.89 0.72 -6.88
C ASN A 66 -18.02 0.14 -8.31
N ASN A 67 -18.51 0.95 -9.25
CA ASN A 67 -18.50 0.61 -10.66
C ASN A 67 -17.27 1.23 -11.31
N ILE A 68 -16.51 0.43 -12.06
CA ILE A 68 -15.42 0.98 -12.86
C ILE A 68 -16.03 1.87 -13.95
N LYS A 69 -15.75 3.15 -13.89
CA LYS A 69 -15.86 4.00 -15.04
C LYS A 69 -14.47 4.32 -15.55
N LYS A 70 -14.03 3.55 -16.53
CA LYS A 70 -12.79 3.75 -17.23
C LYS A 70 -12.94 4.92 -18.19
N ILE A 71 -12.12 5.94 -18.04
CA ILE A 71 -12.04 7.05 -18.98
C ILE A 71 -10.86 6.80 -19.92
N SER A 72 -11.04 5.92 -20.88
CA SER A 72 -10.07 5.64 -21.93
C SER A 72 -10.69 4.73 -23.00
N ASP A 73 -10.53 5.08 -24.24
CA ASP A 73 -10.97 4.26 -25.39
C ASP A 73 -10.06 3.06 -25.64
N LYS A 74 -8.95 2.93 -24.91
CA LYS A 74 -7.98 1.82 -25.06
C LYS A 74 -8.40 0.59 -24.28
N VAL A 75 -8.21 -0.60 -24.88
CA VAL A 75 -8.53 -1.93 -24.31
C VAL A 75 -7.52 -2.36 -23.23
N ILE A 76 -6.95 -1.43 -22.47
CA ILE A 76 -6.01 -1.77 -21.38
C ILE A 76 -6.80 -1.86 -20.08
N ASN A 77 -6.73 -3.00 -19.40
CA ASN A 77 -7.39 -3.19 -18.12
C ASN A 77 -6.52 -2.63 -16.98
N PRO A 78 -7.12 -1.94 -15.98
CA PRO A 78 -6.41 -1.56 -14.77
C PRO A 78 -5.96 -2.81 -14.02
N SER A 79 -5.05 -2.66 -13.06
CA SER A 79 -4.75 -3.74 -12.10
C SER A 79 -6.04 -4.39 -11.62
N SER A 80 -6.06 -5.72 -11.54
CA SER A 80 -7.20 -6.47 -11.00
C SER A 80 -7.56 -6.08 -9.55
N GLU A 81 -6.66 -5.40 -8.88
CA GLU A 81 -6.78 -4.98 -7.49
C GLU A 81 -7.19 -3.50 -7.30
N TRP A 82 -7.59 -2.83 -8.38
CA TRP A 82 -8.02 -1.44 -8.39
C TRP A 82 -9.05 -1.10 -7.30
N ARG A 83 -9.86 -2.08 -6.89
CA ARG A 83 -10.97 -1.87 -5.95
C ARG A 83 -10.50 -1.37 -4.59
N PHE A 84 -9.50 -2.00 -3.98
CA PHE A 84 -9.01 -1.52 -2.69
C PHE A 84 -8.28 -0.17 -2.80
N HIS A 85 -7.64 0.15 -3.95
CA HIS A 85 -7.12 1.50 -4.19
C HIS A 85 -8.24 2.53 -4.13
N GLN A 86 -9.33 2.30 -4.87
CA GLN A 86 -10.50 3.18 -4.86
C GLN A 86 -11.07 3.35 -3.45
N ASP A 87 -11.30 2.24 -2.73
CA ASP A 87 -11.89 2.28 -1.39
C ASP A 87 -10.96 2.99 -0.38
N ILE A 88 -9.63 2.84 -0.50
CA ILE A 88 -8.67 3.60 0.29
C ILE A 88 -8.80 5.10 -0.01
N TYR A 89 -8.81 5.53 -1.28
CA TYR A 89 -8.96 6.95 -1.62
C TYR A 89 -10.28 7.55 -1.12
N ILE A 90 -11.37 6.79 -1.16
CA ILE A 90 -12.67 7.24 -0.66
C ILE A 90 -12.68 7.36 0.88
N LYS A 91 -12.09 6.38 1.59
CA LYS A 91 -12.17 6.29 3.05
C LYS A 91 -11.05 7.03 3.79
N LYS A 92 -9.92 7.30 3.13
CA LYS A 92 -8.72 7.94 3.69
C LYS A 92 -8.43 9.24 2.95
N ARG A 93 -8.86 10.37 3.53
CA ARG A 93 -8.69 11.69 2.90
C ARG A 93 -7.23 12.10 2.71
N ASP A 94 -6.33 11.55 3.52
CA ASP A 94 -4.88 11.77 3.46
C ASP A 94 -4.15 10.80 2.53
N ALA A 95 -4.86 9.87 1.89
CA ALA A 95 -4.32 9.01 0.85
C ALA A 95 -4.33 9.74 -0.50
N HIS A 96 -3.12 10.06 -1.00
CA HIS A 96 -2.92 10.62 -2.34
C HIS A 96 -2.15 9.68 -3.26
N ALA A 97 -1.45 8.70 -2.68
CA ALA A 97 -0.74 7.66 -3.42
C ALA A 97 -0.80 6.34 -2.64
N ILE A 98 -0.79 5.23 -3.36
CA ILE A 98 -0.89 3.88 -2.79
C ILE A 98 0.14 2.99 -3.46
N VAL A 99 0.85 2.23 -2.65
CA VAL A 99 1.79 1.18 -3.04
C VAL A 99 1.30 -0.15 -2.47
N HIS A 100 1.08 -1.12 -3.34
CA HIS A 100 0.86 -2.51 -2.99
C HIS A 100 2.05 -3.34 -3.47
N ALA A 101 2.57 -4.18 -2.60
CA ALA A 101 3.77 -4.96 -2.85
C ALA A 101 3.68 -6.38 -2.30
N HIS A 102 4.31 -7.33 -3.01
CA HIS A 102 4.49 -8.71 -2.59
C HIS A 102 5.92 -8.93 -2.10
N SER A 103 6.40 -8.03 -1.24
CA SER A 103 7.76 -8.10 -0.72
C SER A 103 7.96 -9.33 0.17
N ALA A 104 9.14 -9.93 0.09
CA ALA A 104 9.39 -11.30 0.58
C ALA A 104 9.09 -11.48 2.06
N ASN A 105 9.54 -10.55 2.92
CA ASN A 105 9.34 -10.66 4.35
C ASN A 105 7.90 -10.31 4.77
N ALA A 106 7.29 -9.28 4.13
CA ALA A 106 5.89 -8.95 4.39
C ALA A 106 4.96 -10.09 3.96
N ALA A 107 5.19 -10.70 2.80
CA ALA A 107 4.45 -11.87 2.34
C ALA A 107 4.62 -13.06 3.31
N ALA A 108 5.84 -13.35 3.76
CA ALA A 108 6.12 -14.42 4.72
C ALA A 108 5.39 -14.20 6.06
N VAL A 109 5.46 -12.98 6.63
CA VAL A 109 4.75 -12.66 7.89
C VAL A 109 3.24 -12.70 7.69
N SER A 110 2.74 -12.17 6.57
CA SER A 110 1.31 -12.14 6.26
C SER A 110 0.68 -13.54 6.15
N ALA A 111 1.47 -14.55 5.74
CA ALA A 111 1.02 -15.94 5.65
C ALA A 111 0.59 -16.54 7.01
N HIS A 112 1.00 -15.93 8.11
CA HIS A 112 0.55 -16.32 9.45
C HIS A 112 -0.78 -15.66 9.86
N GLY A 113 -1.31 -14.72 9.10
CA GLY A 113 -2.55 -14.00 9.42
C GLY A 113 -2.50 -13.21 10.73
N ARG A 114 -1.30 -12.85 11.21
CA ARG A 114 -1.09 -12.21 12.53
C ARG A 114 -0.61 -10.78 12.39
N ASN A 115 -1.03 -9.94 13.33
CA ASN A 115 -0.51 -8.59 13.45
C ASN A 115 0.96 -8.63 13.93
N ILE A 116 1.77 -7.66 13.47
CA ILE A 116 3.10 -7.43 14.05
C ILE A 116 2.92 -6.55 15.29
N PRO A 117 3.31 -7.02 16.50
CA PRO A 117 3.19 -6.24 17.73
C PRO A 117 4.26 -5.14 17.80
N ALA A 118 4.19 -4.29 18.81
CA ALA A 118 5.17 -3.23 19.08
C ALA A 118 6.51 -3.77 19.60
N PHE A 119 7.15 -4.68 18.88
CA PHE A 119 8.49 -5.22 19.21
C PHE A 119 9.60 -4.21 18.92
N HIS A 120 9.35 -3.24 18.08
CA HIS A 120 10.22 -2.15 17.67
C HIS A 120 9.43 -0.85 17.57
N TYR A 121 10.01 0.30 17.97
CA TYR A 121 9.31 1.58 17.98
C TYR A 121 8.86 2.05 16.57
N MET A 122 9.59 1.67 15.51
CA MET A 122 9.27 2.00 14.13
C MET A 122 7.93 1.41 13.63
N VAL A 123 7.36 0.44 14.32
CA VAL A 123 5.97 -0.03 14.08
C VAL A 123 4.98 1.14 14.06
N ALA A 124 5.28 2.23 14.80
CA ALA A 124 4.49 3.46 14.80
C ALA A 124 4.35 4.12 13.43
N LEU A 125 5.26 3.89 12.48
CA LEU A 125 5.19 4.45 11.12
C LEU A 125 3.95 3.95 10.35
N ALA A 126 3.50 2.75 10.63
CA ALA A 126 2.22 2.25 10.11
C ALA A 126 0.99 3.00 10.65
N GLY A 127 1.17 3.89 11.62
CA GLY A 127 0.12 4.75 12.18
C GLY A 127 -0.45 4.29 13.52
N GLY A 128 0.08 3.25 14.15
CA GLY A 128 -0.44 2.74 15.42
C GLY A 128 0.58 1.95 16.24
N ASN A 129 0.08 1.24 17.26
CA ASN A 129 0.88 0.40 18.15
C ASN A 129 1.14 -1.02 17.62
N ASN A 130 0.70 -1.31 16.40
CA ASN A 130 0.95 -2.56 15.70
C ASN A 130 0.78 -2.36 14.20
N ILE A 131 1.31 -3.28 13.37
CA ILE A 131 0.94 -3.40 11.97
C ILE A 131 -0.14 -4.48 11.89
N LYS A 132 -1.35 -4.10 11.47
CA LYS A 132 -2.45 -5.05 11.33
C LYS A 132 -2.27 -5.92 10.10
N CYS A 133 -2.77 -7.15 10.17
CA CYS A 133 -2.91 -8.04 9.03
C CYS A 133 -4.40 -8.13 8.67
N ALA A 134 -4.76 -7.73 7.45
CA ALA A 134 -6.11 -7.87 6.94
C ALA A 134 -6.45 -9.36 6.75
N GLU A 135 -7.69 -9.75 7.05
CA GLU A 135 -8.18 -11.10 6.82
C GLU A 135 -8.06 -11.49 5.34
N TYR A 136 -7.78 -12.76 5.08
CA TYR A 136 -7.67 -13.26 3.72
C TYR A 136 -9.00 -13.16 2.98
N ALA A 137 -8.92 -12.74 1.73
CA ALA A 137 -9.95 -12.92 0.72
C ALA A 137 -9.27 -12.99 -0.65
N THR A 138 -9.95 -13.54 -1.65
CA THR A 138 -9.41 -13.64 -3.01
C THR A 138 -9.09 -12.26 -3.58
N PHE A 139 -7.95 -12.15 -4.27
CA PHE A 139 -7.52 -10.88 -4.90
C PHE A 139 -8.60 -10.30 -5.82
N GLY A 140 -8.68 -8.98 -5.89
CA GLY A 140 -9.64 -8.24 -6.72
C GLY A 140 -11.08 -8.24 -6.21
N THR A 141 -11.40 -8.94 -5.11
CA THR A 141 -12.77 -9.01 -4.56
C THR A 141 -13.11 -7.79 -3.69
N LYS A 142 -14.41 -7.53 -3.54
CA LYS A 142 -14.94 -6.53 -2.61
C LYS A 142 -14.61 -6.89 -1.16
N GLU A 143 -14.61 -8.16 -0.84
CA GLU A 143 -14.31 -8.66 0.50
C GLU A 143 -12.87 -8.32 0.90
N LEU A 144 -11.88 -8.56 0.01
CA LEU A 144 -10.49 -8.17 0.26
C LEU A 144 -10.39 -6.67 0.52
N SER A 145 -11.03 -5.84 -0.29
CA SER A 145 -11.03 -4.40 -0.10
C SER A 145 -11.59 -4.00 1.27
N GLN A 146 -12.70 -4.58 1.69
CA GLN A 146 -13.31 -4.33 2.99
C GLN A 146 -12.38 -4.73 4.15
N ASN A 147 -11.71 -5.88 4.05
CA ASN A 147 -10.76 -6.36 5.06
C ASN A 147 -9.55 -5.43 5.18
N ILE A 148 -9.03 -4.93 4.04
CA ILE A 148 -7.96 -3.93 4.01
C ILE A 148 -8.40 -2.63 4.69
N ILE A 149 -9.57 -2.08 4.36
CA ILE A 149 -10.09 -0.85 4.98
C ILE A 149 -10.24 -1.01 6.49
N LYS A 150 -10.72 -2.15 6.97
CA LYS A 150 -10.82 -2.48 8.39
C LYS A 150 -9.44 -2.55 9.06
N ALA A 151 -8.45 -3.16 8.39
CA ALA A 151 -7.07 -3.22 8.90
C ALA A 151 -6.40 -1.84 8.92
N LEU A 152 -6.69 -0.98 7.94
CA LEU A 152 -6.20 0.39 7.86
C LEU A 152 -6.91 1.38 8.83
N ASP A 153 -7.84 0.92 9.71
CA ASP A 153 -8.42 1.83 10.70
C ASP A 153 -7.32 2.46 11.56
N ARG A 154 -7.19 3.80 11.49
CA ARG A 154 -6.10 4.60 12.10
C ARG A 154 -4.68 4.13 11.73
N ARG A 155 -4.51 3.57 10.54
CA ARG A 155 -3.23 3.07 10.01
C ARG A 155 -3.00 3.62 8.60
N LYS A 156 -1.73 3.68 8.21
CA LYS A 156 -1.27 4.06 6.86
C LYS A 156 -0.75 2.87 6.06
N ALA A 157 -0.49 1.74 6.73
CA ALA A 157 -0.08 0.49 6.11
C ALA A 157 -0.65 -0.70 6.86
N CYS A 158 -0.84 -1.81 6.15
CA CYS A 158 -1.19 -3.09 6.74
C CYS A 158 -0.61 -4.25 5.90
N LEU A 159 -0.47 -5.41 6.53
CA LEU A 159 -0.28 -6.68 5.85
C LEU A 159 -1.63 -7.19 5.32
N MET A 160 -1.57 -8.00 4.29
CA MET A 160 -2.71 -8.69 3.68
C MET A 160 -2.45 -10.19 3.81
N SER A 161 -3.28 -10.91 4.57
CA SER A 161 -3.05 -12.33 4.87
C SER A 161 -2.81 -13.16 3.61
N ASN A 162 -1.73 -13.98 3.59
CA ASN A 162 -1.33 -14.83 2.47
C ASN A 162 -1.13 -14.08 1.14
N HIS A 163 -0.72 -12.79 1.19
CA HIS A 163 -0.67 -11.97 -0.01
C HIS A 163 0.57 -11.06 -0.01
N GLY A 164 0.63 -10.07 0.87
CA GLY A 164 1.68 -9.07 0.91
C GLY A 164 1.34 -7.90 1.81
N GLN A 165 1.57 -6.69 1.31
CA GLN A 165 1.34 -5.44 2.05
C GLN A 165 0.70 -4.37 1.18
N VAL A 166 0.07 -3.39 1.83
CA VAL A 166 -0.36 -2.13 1.23
C VAL A 166 0.02 -0.96 2.13
N ALA A 167 0.51 0.12 1.52
CA ALA A 167 0.85 1.37 2.16
C ALA A 167 0.29 2.55 1.37
N PHE A 168 -0.08 3.64 2.05
CA PHE A 168 -0.48 4.88 1.39
C PHE A 168 0.20 6.10 2.02
N GLY A 169 0.31 7.16 1.25
CA GLY A 169 0.92 8.43 1.65
C GLY A 169 0.34 9.63 0.92
N LYS A 170 0.88 10.81 1.21
CA LYS A 170 0.53 12.06 0.53
C LYS A 170 1.18 12.21 -0.85
N SER A 171 2.20 11.39 -1.13
CA SER A 171 2.91 11.30 -2.40
C SER A 171 3.32 9.85 -2.65
N LEU A 172 3.74 9.53 -3.87
CA LEU A 172 4.32 8.21 -4.17
C LEU A 172 5.62 7.98 -3.39
N SER A 173 6.45 8.99 -3.18
CA SER A 173 7.63 8.88 -2.32
C SER A 173 7.25 8.44 -0.91
N GLU A 174 6.32 9.15 -0.25
CA GLU A 174 5.90 8.81 1.13
C GLU A 174 5.28 7.40 1.22
N ALA A 175 4.47 7.02 0.24
CA ALA A 175 3.85 5.68 0.22
C ALA A 175 4.87 4.57 -0.02
N PHE A 176 5.85 4.82 -0.89
CA PHE A 176 6.90 3.88 -1.24
C PHE A 176 7.88 3.67 -0.09
N GLU A 177 8.40 4.76 0.50
CA GLU A 177 9.25 4.72 1.69
C GLU A 177 8.57 3.96 2.85
N LEU A 178 7.26 4.16 3.03
CA LEU A 178 6.51 3.40 4.03
C LEU A 178 6.45 1.92 3.68
N ALA A 179 6.27 1.56 2.42
CA ALA A 179 6.25 0.15 1.99
C ALA A 179 7.62 -0.52 2.19
N GLU A 180 8.73 0.18 1.91
CA GLU A 180 10.09 -0.28 2.20
C GLU A 180 10.30 -0.50 3.71
N GLU A 181 9.83 0.44 4.53
CA GLU A 181 9.96 0.31 5.99
C GLU A 181 9.11 -0.84 6.54
N ILE A 182 7.91 -1.08 6.01
CA ILE A 182 7.12 -2.26 6.39
C ILE A 182 7.85 -3.56 6.05
N GLU A 183 8.49 -3.64 4.89
CA GLU A 183 9.31 -4.80 4.51
C GLU A 183 10.50 -4.99 5.48
N ASN A 184 11.20 -3.90 5.81
CA ASN A 184 12.30 -3.89 6.78
C ASN A 184 11.84 -4.34 8.17
N ILE A 185 10.70 -3.82 8.66
CA ILE A 185 10.11 -4.23 9.95
C ILE A 185 9.73 -5.71 9.93
N CYS A 186 9.18 -6.22 8.83
CA CYS A 186 8.88 -7.65 8.69
C CYS A 186 10.15 -8.50 8.74
N HIS A 187 11.23 -8.08 8.05
CA HIS A 187 12.53 -8.74 8.13
C HIS A 187 13.07 -8.79 9.56
N GLN A 188 13.06 -7.66 10.26
CA GLN A 188 13.49 -7.58 11.66
C GLN A 188 12.61 -8.46 12.56
N TYR A 189 11.30 -8.48 12.36
CA TYR A 189 10.38 -9.29 13.14
C TYR A 189 10.65 -10.78 12.98
N ILE A 190 10.85 -11.26 11.74
CA ILE A 190 11.21 -12.66 11.45
C ILE A 190 12.50 -13.05 12.20
N ASN A 191 13.52 -12.18 12.18
CA ASN A 191 14.78 -12.46 12.87
C ASN A 191 14.63 -12.38 14.40
N THR A 192 13.81 -11.47 14.89
CA THR A 192 13.55 -11.34 16.33
C THR A 192 12.86 -12.58 16.90
N ILE A 193 11.84 -13.11 16.25
CA ILE A 193 11.13 -14.31 16.75
C ILE A 193 11.97 -15.59 16.71
N LYS A 194 13.02 -15.65 15.87
CA LYS A 194 14.00 -16.74 15.89
C LYS A 194 14.83 -16.78 17.18
N LEU A 195 15.00 -15.62 17.82
CA LEU A 195 15.71 -15.50 19.09
C LEU A 195 14.80 -15.77 20.30
N GLY A 196 13.50 -15.91 20.08
CA GLY A 196 12.48 -16.12 21.11
C GLY A 196 11.44 -15.01 21.14
N ASN A 197 10.69 -14.92 22.24
CA ASN A 197 9.64 -13.91 22.37
C ASN A 197 10.24 -12.51 22.60
N PRO A 198 10.00 -11.52 21.75
CA PRO A 198 10.49 -10.17 21.94
C PRO A 198 9.83 -9.47 23.13
N LYS A 199 10.55 -8.52 23.74
CA LYS A 199 9.95 -7.56 24.66
C LYS A 199 9.08 -6.59 23.87
N ILE A 200 7.80 -6.52 24.23
CA ILE A 200 6.82 -5.62 23.58
C ILE A 200 6.79 -4.29 24.33
N LEU A 201 6.81 -3.18 23.59
CA LEU A 201 6.63 -1.83 24.12
C LEU A 201 5.19 -1.65 24.59
N SER A 202 5.01 -0.92 25.71
CA SER A 202 3.66 -0.64 26.23
C SER A 202 2.89 0.32 25.33
N ASP A 203 1.56 0.33 25.46
CA ASP A 203 0.70 1.25 24.73
C ASP A 203 1.00 2.72 25.09
N GLU A 204 1.39 3.00 26.36
CA GLU A 204 1.80 4.33 26.78
C GLU A 204 3.09 4.79 26.08
N GLU A 205 4.06 3.89 25.92
CA GLU A 205 5.31 4.21 25.22
C GLU A 205 5.05 4.40 23.73
N MET A 206 4.26 3.53 23.10
CA MET A 206 3.87 3.68 21.71
C MET A 206 3.09 4.97 21.44
N LYS A 207 2.25 5.40 22.39
CA LYS A 207 1.55 6.69 22.29
C LYS A 207 2.52 7.87 22.27
N LYS A 208 3.55 7.88 23.13
CA LYS A 208 4.59 8.93 23.11
C LYS A 208 5.33 8.95 21.78
N ILE A 209 5.64 7.77 21.22
CA ILE A 209 6.32 7.64 19.94
C ILE A 209 5.44 8.19 18.81
N LEU A 210 4.15 7.82 18.78
CA LEU A 210 3.19 8.32 17.80
C LEU A 210 3.05 9.85 17.84
N ASP A 211 3.05 10.44 19.04
CA ASP A 211 2.98 11.90 19.19
C ASP A 211 4.26 12.57 18.69
N LYS A 212 5.44 12.04 19.02
CA LYS A 212 6.73 12.51 18.47
C LYS A 212 6.80 12.42 16.95
N THR A 213 6.30 11.31 16.36
CA THR A 213 6.32 11.10 14.91
C THR A 213 5.49 12.14 14.15
N LYS A 214 4.41 12.65 14.76
CA LYS A 214 3.61 13.75 14.17
C LYS A 214 4.39 15.06 14.08
N ASP A 215 5.22 15.34 15.07
CA ASP A 215 6.02 16.58 15.10
C ASP A 215 7.23 16.50 14.16
N TYR A 216 7.81 15.31 13.99
CA TYR A 216 8.96 15.09 13.08
C TYR A 216 8.62 15.35 11.61
N LYS A 217 7.35 15.17 11.20
CA LYS A 217 6.86 15.40 9.84
C LYS A 217 6.46 16.86 9.56
N LYS A 218 6.66 17.78 10.51
CA LYS A 218 6.37 19.22 10.35
C LYS A 218 7.59 20.06 10.00
N ASN A 219 8.78 19.46 10.07
CA ASN A 219 10.05 20.07 9.68
C ASN A 219 10.50 19.53 8.32
#